data_4d02eaa103998f80973e37c096203f6d
#
_entry.id   4d02eaa103998f80973e37c096203f6d
#
_cell.length_a   1.000
_cell.length_b   1.000
_cell.length_c   1.000
_cell.angle_alpha   90.00
_cell.angle_beta   90.00
_cell.angle_gamma   90.00
#
_symmetry.space_group_name_H-M   'P 1'
#
loop_
_entity.id
_entity.type
_entity.pdbx_description
1 polymer ?
#
loop_
_entity_poly.entity_id
_entity_poly.type
_entity_poly.pdbx_seq_one_letter_code
_entity_poly.pdbx_strand_id
1 'polypeptide(L)'
;MNYFEYLDTLPSVSTDLLNEARHASLNRVSTFVDPEFPTYQFYLLRGKIAEFTESIFNFEHSVAVQVIKNGVPVHVDIGRRVAYNYIIETGGTNVLTAYFNIDDFIQDRTNIHLKLLPKLDCPPAEPIYTVCIEPNRWHKLNVSLPHTVLNIESERMAITVTPHSL
;
A
#
# COMPACT_ATOMS: atom_id res chain seq x y z
N MET A 1 -3.54 -18.93 5.41
CA MET A 1 -3.20 -17.90 4.41
C MET A 1 -2.72 -16.68 5.19
N ASN A 2 -1.52 -16.14 4.91
CA ASN A 2 -1.01 -15.00 5.69
C ASN A 2 -1.40 -13.70 4.97
N TYR A 3 -2.23 -12.87 5.59
CA TYR A 3 -2.68 -11.59 5.05
C TYR A 3 -1.70 -10.46 5.35
N PHE A 4 -1.11 -10.50 6.56
CA PHE A 4 -0.36 -9.43 7.15
C PHE A 4 0.69 -9.97 8.12
N GLU A 5 1.85 -9.28 8.22
CA GLU A 5 2.92 -9.62 9.14
C GLU A 5 3.74 -8.37 9.47
N TYR A 6 4.02 -8.11 10.76
CA TYR A 6 5.04 -7.15 11.16
C TYR A 6 6.45 -7.71 10.96
N LEU A 7 7.38 -6.86 10.56
CA LEU A 7 8.78 -7.20 10.32
C LEU A 7 9.67 -6.53 11.40
N ASP A 8 9.47 -6.91 12.65
CA ASP A 8 10.06 -6.27 13.83
C ASP A 8 11.60 -6.42 13.90
N THR A 9 12.19 -7.27 13.09
CA THR A 9 13.65 -7.40 12.96
C THR A 9 14.28 -6.34 12.06
N LEU A 10 13.49 -5.62 11.26
CA LEU A 10 13.99 -4.55 10.41
C LEU A 10 14.17 -3.25 11.20
N PRO A 11 15.21 -2.46 10.91
CA PRO A 11 15.45 -1.19 11.58
C PRO A 11 14.36 -0.16 11.24
N SER A 12 14.03 0.68 12.19
CA SER A 12 13.13 1.82 11.96
C SER A 12 13.75 2.83 10.99
N VAL A 13 12.89 3.50 10.23
CA VAL A 13 13.29 4.59 9.34
C VAL A 13 13.61 5.83 10.18
N SER A 14 14.75 6.44 9.96
CA SER A 14 15.16 7.64 10.70
C SER A 14 14.29 8.86 10.35
N THR A 15 14.24 9.84 11.25
CA THR A 15 13.49 11.08 11.03
C THR A 15 13.91 11.81 9.75
N ASP A 16 15.21 11.82 9.42
CA ASP A 16 15.69 12.46 8.21
C ASP A 16 15.18 11.77 6.94
N LEU A 17 15.15 10.43 6.92
CA LEU A 17 14.60 9.66 5.81
C LEU A 17 13.08 9.81 5.71
N LEU A 18 12.37 9.91 6.83
CA LEU A 18 10.92 10.20 6.83
C LEU A 18 10.64 11.60 6.25
N ASN A 19 11.46 12.59 6.57
CA ASN A 19 11.34 13.94 6.01
C ASN A 19 11.65 13.95 4.50
N GLU A 20 12.65 13.17 4.04
CA GLU A 20 12.94 13.00 2.62
C GLU A 20 11.73 12.40 1.88
N ALA A 21 11.11 11.37 2.46
CA ALA A 21 9.91 10.75 1.90
C ALA A 21 8.73 11.72 1.81
N ARG A 22 8.44 12.47 2.89
CA ARG A 22 7.39 13.51 2.87
C ARG A 22 7.68 14.60 1.83
N HIS A 23 8.93 15.01 1.71
CA HIS A 23 9.33 16.05 0.76
C HIS A 23 9.14 15.60 -0.70
N ALA A 24 9.42 14.33 -1.01
CA ALA A 24 9.21 13.77 -2.32
C ALA A 24 7.72 13.80 -2.73
N SER A 25 6.80 13.54 -1.82
CA SER A 25 5.37 13.63 -2.08
C SER A 25 4.90 15.06 -2.34
N LEU A 26 5.46 16.04 -1.65
CA LEU A 26 5.11 17.45 -1.82
C LEU A 26 5.63 18.04 -3.14
N ASN A 27 6.84 17.66 -3.55
CA ASN A 27 7.48 18.21 -4.76
C ASN A 27 7.10 17.48 -6.05
N ARG A 28 6.31 16.42 -5.99
CA ARG A 28 5.80 15.67 -7.16
C ARG A 28 6.90 15.23 -8.13
N VAL A 29 8.06 14.84 -7.62
CA VAL A 29 9.29 14.63 -8.41
C VAL A 29 9.21 13.48 -9.42
N SER A 30 8.34 12.52 -9.24
CA SER A 30 8.00 11.49 -10.23
C SER A 30 6.73 10.79 -9.78
N THR A 31 5.68 10.89 -10.55
CA THR A 31 4.40 10.32 -10.16
C THR A 31 4.00 9.22 -11.10
N PHE A 32 3.63 8.10 -10.53
CA PHE A 32 2.67 7.22 -11.15
C PHE A 32 1.32 7.51 -10.49
N VAL A 33 0.37 8.02 -11.28
CA VAL A 33 -1.04 8.15 -10.88
C VAL A 33 -1.80 7.19 -11.76
N ASP A 34 -2.42 6.20 -11.15
CA ASP A 34 -3.35 5.36 -11.89
C ASP A 34 -4.60 6.19 -12.22
N PRO A 35 -4.96 6.37 -13.51
CA PRO A 35 -6.15 7.12 -13.89
C PRO A 35 -7.45 6.57 -13.28
N GLU A 36 -7.50 5.26 -13.03
CA GLU A 36 -8.64 4.58 -12.41
C GLU A 36 -8.68 4.78 -10.88
N PHE A 37 -7.53 5.14 -10.28
CA PHE A 37 -7.36 5.35 -8.85
C PHE A 37 -6.69 6.70 -8.56
N PRO A 38 -7.28 7.83 -8.92
CA PRO A 38 -6.63 9.14 -8.81
C PRO A 38 -6.32 9.55 -7.37
N THR A 39 -6.95 8.90 -6.40
CA THR A 39 -6.71 9.07 -4.96
C THR A 39 -5.53 8.25 -4.44
N TYR A 40 -4.94 7.39 -5.28
CA TYR A 40 -3.86 6.48 -4.97
C TYR A 40 -2.64 6.85 -5.79
N GLN A 41 -1.63 7.45 -5.17
CA GLN A 41 -0.48 8.06 -5.84
C GLN A 41 0.83 7.46 -5.32
N PHE A 42 1.78 7.28 -6.23
CA PHE A 42 3.14 6.83 -5.92
C PHE A 42 4.15 7.87 -6.38
N TYR A 43 5.11 8.16 -5.52
CA TYR A 43 6.24 9.05 -5.80
C TYR A 43 7.52 8.26 -5.63
N LEU A 44 8.22 7.96 -6.73
CA LEU A 44 9.44 7.18 -6.71
C LEU A 44 10.49 7.86 -5.87
N LEU A 45 11.07 7.13 -4.92
CA LEU A 45 12.14 7.58 -4.05
C LEU A 45 13.49 7.17 -4.62
N ARG A 46 14.50 8.01 -4.42
CA ARG A 46 15.89 7.79 -4.80
C ARG A 46 16.78 8.29 -3.65
N GLY A 47 18.12 8.21 -3.83
CA GLY A 47 19.09 8.69 -2.86
C GLY A 47 19.09 7.92 -1.55
N LYS A 48 19.21 8.59 -0.42
CA LYS A 48 19.45 7.96 0.88
C LYS A 48 18.38 6.96 1.32
N ILE A 49 17.12 7.23 0.98
CA ILE A 49 16.03 6.31 1.33
C ILE A 49 16.08 5.03 0.49
N ALA A 50 16.44 5.12 -0.80
CA ALA A 50 16.65 3.94 -1.63
C ALA A 50 17.85 3.12 -1.14
N GLU A 51 18.99 3.76 -0.86
CA GLU A 51 20.18 3.13 -0.28
C GLU A 51 19.87 2.44 1.06
N PHE A 52 19.06 3.09 1.91
CA PHE A 52 18.61 2.49 3.17
C PHE A 52 17.79 1.22 2.92
N THR A 53 16.80 1.26 2.02
CA THR A 53 15.98 0.06 1.74
C THR A 53 16.81 -1.06 1.09
N GLU A 54 17.77 -0.73 0.22
CA GLU A 54 18.74 -1.69 -0.34
C GLU A 54 19.59 -2.36 0.75
N SER A 55 19.90 -1.64 1.83
CA SER A 55 20.68 -2.19 2.95
C SER A 55 19.91 -3.17 3.84
N ILE A 56 18.57 -3.11 3.86
CA ILE A 56 17.72 -3.93 4.74
C ILE A 56 16.93 -5.02 4.01
N PHE A 57 16.75 -4.90 2.70
CA PHE A 57 16.10 -5.90 1.87
C PHE A 57 17.11 -6.56 0.94
N ASN A 58 17.18 -7.88 0.91
CA ASN A 58 18.14 -8.67 0.15
C ASN A 58 17.62 -9.09 -1.25
N PHE A 59 16.70 -8.33 -1.83
CA PHE A 59 16.13 -8.57 -3.16
C PHE A 59 16.06 -7.26 -3.96
N GLU A 60 16.07 -7.37 -5.27
CA GLU A 60 15.89 -6.23 -6.16
C GLU A 60 14.48 -5.64 -6.01
N HIS A 61 14.39 -4.33 -5.83
CA HIS A 61 13.12 -3.64 -5.60
C HIS A 61 13.15 -2.19 -6.07
N SER A 62 11.98 -1.61 -6.17
CA SER A 62 11.78 -0.16 -6.22
C SER A 62 11.19 0.34 -4.91
N VAL A 63 11.48 1.58 -4.55
CA VAL A 63 10.93 2.24 -3.38
C VAL A 63 10.20 3.51 -3.77
N ALA A 64 9.04 3.74 -3.17
CA ALA A 64 8.21 4.90 -3.42
C ALA A 64 7.51 5.37 -2.14
N VAL A 65 7.09 6.63 -2.11
CA VAL A 65 6.02 7.05 -1.18
C VAL A 65 4.68 6.77 -1.84
N GLN A 66 3.87 6.01 -1.15
CA GLN A 66 2.47 5.77 -1.46
C GLN A 66 1.63 6.77 -0.67
N VAL A 67 0.74 7.45 -1.37
CA VAL A 67 -0.20 8.40 -0.78
C VAL A 67 -1.62 8.00 -1.16
N ILE A 68 -2.48 7.84 -0.16
CA ILE A 68 -3.90 7.51 -0.32
C ILE A 68 -4.72 8.64 0.29
N LYS A 69 -5.58 9.29 -0.50
CA LYS A 69 -6.38 10.45 -0.03
C LYS A 69 -7.82 9.97 0.12
N ASN A 70 -8.64 9.53 -0.16
CA ASN A 70 -10.07 9.28 0.05
C ASN A 70 -10.49 7.80 -0.01
N GLY A 71 -9.56 6.90 0.26
CA GLY A 71 -9.79 5.47 0.10
C GLY A 71 -9.50 4.97 -1.32
N VAL A 72 -9.43 3.67 -1.44
CA VAL A 72 -9.13 2.95 -2.67
C VAL A 72 -10.22 1.90 -2.84
N PRO A 73 -10.75 1.67 -4.04
CA PRO A 73 -11.66 0.54 -4.29
C PRO A 73 -11.01 -0.80 -3.90
N VAL A 74 -11.82 -1.81 -3.63
CA VAL A 74 -11.29 -3.17 -3.47
C VAL A 74 -10.59 -3.58 -4.75
N HIS A 75 -9.36 -4.05 -4.64
CA HIS A 75 -8.52 -4.42 -5.78
C HIS A 75 -7.56 -5.55 -5.44
N VAL A 76 -6.93 -6.08 -6.47
CA VAL A 76 -5.80 -7.01 -6.40
C VAL A 76 -4.67 -6.38 -7.21
N ASP A 77 -3.45 -6.39 -6.68
CA ASP A 77 -2.29 -5.92 -7.42
C ASP A 77 -1.87 -6.94 -8.47
N ILE A 78 -1.72 -6.50 -9.72
CA ILE A 78 -1.27 -7.36 -10.80
C ILE A 78 0.27 -7.37 -10.82
N GLY A 79 0.85 -8.57 -10.93
CA GLY A 79 2.29 -8.74 -11.08
C GLY A 79 3.09 -8.71 -9.79
N ARG A 80 2.46 -8.51 -8.63
CA ARG A 80 3.13 -8.65 -7.33
C ARG A 80 2.27 -9.41 -6.33
N ARG A 81 2.91 -10.19 -5.46
CA ARG A 81 2.23 -10.96 -4.41
C ARG A 81 2.26 -10.25 -3.08
N VAL A 82 3.31 -9.50 -2.83
CA VAL A 82 3.55 -8.84 -1.54
C VAL A 82 3.96 -7.40 -1.73
N ALA A 83 3.61 -6.55 -0.78
CA ALA A 83 4.14 -5.21 -0.60
C ALA A 83 4.74 -5.10 0.80
N TYR A 84 5.88 -4.44 0.90
CA TYR A 84 6.53 -4.10 2.16
C TYR A 84 6.32 -2.62 2.41
N ASN A 85 5.70 -2.28 3.52
CA ASN A 85 5.34 -0.90 3.81
C ASN A 85 5.82 -0.45 5.18
N TYR A 86 6.09 0.83 5.29
CA TYR A 86 6.36 1.55 6.55
C TYR A 86 5.40 2.75 6.60
N ILE A 87 4.37 2.67 7.45
CA ILE A 87 3.37 3.74 7.56
C ILE A 87 4.01 4.95 8.23
N ILE A 88 3.92 6.11 7.56
CA ILE A 88 4.36 7.41 8.08
C ILE A 88 3.18 8.16 8.71
N GLU A 89 2.05 8.19 7.97
CA GLU A 89 0.79 8.80 8.40
C GLU A 89 -0.33 7.77 8.23
N THR A 90 -1.09 7.53 9.26
CA THR A 90 -2.15 6.50 9.23
C THR A 90 -3.36 6.91 8.41
N GLY A 91 -3.61 8.20 8.25
CA GLY A 91 -4.79 8.73 7.55
C GLY A 91 -6.04 8.80 8.44
N GLY A 92 -5.89 8.61 9.77
CA GLY A 92 -6.97 8.63 10.75
C GLY A 92 -6.72 7.68 11.91
N THR A 93 -7.64 7.64 12.86
CA THR A 93 -7.52 6.84 14.09
C THR A 93 -7.99 5.39 13.95
N ASN A 94 -8.97 5.15 13.08
CA ASN A 94 -9.60 3.83 12.87
C ASN A 94 -9.40 3.31 11.45
N VAL A 95 -8.27 3.63 10.84
CA VAL A 95 -7.96 3.20 9.48
C VAL A 95 -7.59 1.73 9.47
N LEU A 96 -8.29 0.95 8.65
CA LEU A 96 -8.14 -0.49 8.55
C LEU A 96 -7.66 -0.89 7.16
N THR A 97 -6.69 -1.79 7.08
CA THR A 97 -6.49 -2.59 5.87
C THR A 97 -7.43 -3.78 5.94
N ALA A 98 -8.26 -3.96 4.93
CA ALA A 98 -9.30 -4.98 4.87
C ALA A 98 -9.11 -5.92 3.70
N TYR A 99 -9.38 -7.21 3.90
CA TYR A 99 -9.32 -8.26 2.89
C TYR A 99 -10.70 -8.90 2.70
N PHE A 100 -10.97 -9.32 1.49
CA PHE A 100 -12.27 -9.81 1.07
C PHE A 100 -12.17 -11.15 0.34
N ASN A 101 -13.31 -11.84 0.23
CA ASN A 101 -13.39 -13.00 -0.64
C ASN A 101 -13.54 -12.54 -2.09
N ILE A 102 -12.74 -13.11 -3.01
CA ILE A 102 -12.80 -12.80 -4.45
C ILE A 102 -14.15 -13.13 -5.06
N ASP A 103 -14.83 -14.14 -4.52
CA ASP A 103 -16.13 -14.60 -5.01
C ASP A 103 -17.26 -13.59 -4.82
N ASP A 104 -17.08 -12.57 -3.97
CA ASP A 104 -18.06 -11.52 -3.73
C ASP A 104 -18.04 -10.41 -4.80
N PHE A 105 -17.11 -10.48 -5.76
CA PHE A 105 -16.86 -9.42 -6.73
C PHE A 105 -16.94 -9.89 -8.18
N ILE A 106 -17.17 -8.91 -9.06
CA ILE A 106 -16.95 -9.00 -10.50
C ILE A 106 -15.59 -8.35 -10.79
N GLN A 107 -14.78 -9.03 -11.60
CA GLN A 107 -13.45 -8.56 -11.96
C GLN A 107 -13.53 -7.57 -13.13
N ASP A 108 -12.99 -6.36 -12.91
CA ASP A 108 -12.80 -5.35 -13.94
C ASP A 108 -11.31 -5.04 -14.06
N ARG A 109 -10.69 -5.49 -15.15
CA ARG A 109 -9.24 -5.45 -15.33
C ARG A 109 -8.78 -4.09 -15.81
N THR A 110 -8.02 -3.40 -14.96
CA THR A 110 -7.30 -2.16 -15.30
C THR A 110 -5.81 -2.46 -15.62
N ASN A 111 -5.00 -1.43 -15.85
CA ASN A 111 -3.60 -1.63 -16.29
C ASN A 111 -2.70 -2.35 -15.27
N ILE A 112 -2.74 -1.97 -13.99
CA ILE A 112 -1.84 -2.48 -12.94
C ILE A 112 -2.58 -3.07 -11.75
N HIS A 113 -3.89 -2.83 -11.67
CA HIS A 113 -4.75 -3.38 -10.63
C HIS A 113 -5.89 -4.15 -11.28
N LEU A 114 -6.34 -5.18 -10.62
CA LEU A 114 -7.61 -5.81 -10.88
C LEU A 114 -8.64 -5.16 -9.96
N LYS A 115 -9.38 -4.19 -10.48
CA LYS A 115 -10.48 -3.55 -9.77
C LYS A 115 -11.62 -4.55 -9.59
N LEU A 116 -12.14 -4.60 -8.39
CA LEU A 116 -13.21 -5.51 -8.01
C LEU A 116 -14.49 -4.71 -7.78
N LEU A 117 -15.50 -5.00 -8.58
CA LEU A 117 -16.81 -4.37 -8.47
C LEU A 117 -17.76 -5.28 -7.65
N PRO A 118 -18.53 -4.72 -6.71
CA PRO A 118 -19.55 -5.49 -6.00
C PRO A 118 -20.54 -6.14 -6.97
N LYS A 119 -20.99 -7.34 -6.71
CA LYS A 119 -22.07 -7.97 -7.44
C LYS A 119 -23.38 -7.21 -7.17
N LEU A 120 -24.14 -6.90 -8.23
CA LEU A 120 -25.31 -6.03 -8.15
C LEU A 120 -26.46 -6.56 -7.28
N ASP A 121 -26.68 -7.86 -7.24
CA ASP A 121 -27.79 -8.49 -6.55
C ASP A 121 -27.38 -9.22 -5.25
N CYS A 122 -26.22 -8.86 -4.71
CA CYS A 122 -25.68 -9.44 -3.47
C CYS A 122 -25.62 -8.39 -2.35
N PRO A 123 -25.70 -8.79 -1.08
CA PRO A 123 -25.38 -7.92 0.03
C PRO A 123 -23.97 -7.32 -0.14
N PRO A 124 -23.69 -6.13 0.44
CA PRO A 124 -22.34 -5.60 0.45
C PRO A 124 -21.34 -6.64 0.97
N ALA A 125 -20.20 -6.76 0.28
CA ALA A 125 -19.15 -7.70 0.69
C ALA A 125 -18.60 -7.31 2.07
N GLU A 126 -18.55 -8.27 2.97
CA GLU A 126 -18.00 -8.10 4.31
C GLU A 126 -16.51 -8.50 4.32
N PRO A 127 -15.64 -7.76 5.03
CA PRO A 127 -14.25 -8.15 5.16
C PRO A 127 -14.10 -9.50 5.88
N ILE A 128 -13.30 -10.40 5.31
CA ILE A 128 -12.92 -11.66 5.96
C ILE A 128 -11.76 -11.51 6.93
N TYR A 129 -10.99 -10.43 6.79
CA TYR A 129 -9.91 -10.07 7.69
C TYR A 129 -9.69 -8.56 7.68
N THR A 130 -9.46 -7.97 8.86
CA THR A 130 -9.10 -6.55 8.99
C THR A 130 -7.92 -6.39 9.95
N VAL A 131 -7.10 -5.38 9.70
CA VAL A 131 -6.00 -5.01 10.60
C VAL A 131 -5.84 -3.49 10.66
N CYS A 132 -5.74 -2.95 11.88
CA CYS A 132 -5.26 -1.60 12.11
C CYS A 132 -3.74 -1.64 12.18
N ILE A 133 -3.07 -1.03 11.20
CA ILE A 133 -1.61 -1.09 11.09
C ILE A 133 -1.00 0.09 11.84
N GLU A 134 -0.16 -0.21 12.83
CA GLU A 134 0.57 0.80 13.59
C GLU A 134 1.58 1.54 12.71
N PRO A 135 1.72 2.86 12.87
CA PRO A 135 2.76 3.63 12.17
C PRO A 135 4.15 3.30 12.73
N ASN A 136 5.17 3.69 11.98
CA ASN A 136 6.59 3.56 12.34
C ASN A 136 7.07 2.12 12.55
N ARG A 137 6.44 1.15 11.86
CA ARG A 137 6.84 -0.26 11.82
C ARG A 137 6.79 -0.79 10.40
N TRP A 138 7.79 -1.57 10.03
CA TRP A 138 7.76 -2.32 8.78
C TRP A 138 6.74 -3.44 8.86
N HIS A 139 6.01 -3.63 7.77
CA HIS A 139 5.07 -4.74 7.64
C HIS A 139 4.97 -5.20 6.20
N LYS A 140 4.54 -6.44 6.05
CA LYS A 140 4.32 -7.11 4.78
C LYS A 140 2.82 -7.35 4.61
N LEU A 141 2.32 -7.02 3.44
CA LEU A 141 0.93 -7.26 3.01
C LEU A 141 0.89 -8.26 1.87
N ASN A 142 -0.06 -9.17 1.88
CA ASN A 142 -0.39 -9.99 0.73
C ASN A 142 -1.32 -9.21 -0.20
N VAL A 143 -0.77 -8.61 -1.24
CA VAL A 143 -1.50 -7.76 -2.19
C VAL A 143 -2.03 -8.52 -3.40
N SER A 144 -1.79 -9.85 -3.46
CA SER A 144 -2.41 -10.74 -4.44
C SER A 144 -3.84 -11.18 -4.08
N LEU A 145 -4.31 -10.76 -2.92
CA LEU A 145 -5.68 -11.00 -2.44
C LEU A 145 -6.51 -9.73 -2.54
N PRO A 146 -7.84 -9.84 -2.69
CA PRO A 146 -8.72 -8.68 -2.68
C PRO A 146 -8.55 -7.87 -1.40
N HIS A 147 -8.15 -6.62 -1.53
CA HIS A 147 -7.88 -5.75 -0.38
C HIS A 147 -8.21 -4.29 -0.65
N THR A 148 -8.36 -3.53 0.41
CA THR A 148 -8.51 -2.08 0.40
C THR A 148 -8.12 -1.46 1.73
N VAL A 149 -8.16 -0.12 1.80
CA VAL A 149 -8.02 0.65 3.05
C VAL A 149 -9.34 1.35 3.34
N LEU A 150 -9.89 1.10 4.52
CA LEU A 150 -11.16 1.63 5.00
C LEU A 150 -10.95 2.75 6.01
N ASN A 151 -11.97 3.59 6.18
CA ASN A 151 -12.05 4.64 7.20
C ASN A 151 -10.93 5.69 7.11
N ILE A 152 -10.50 6.04 5.91
CA ILE A 152 -9.53 7.12 5.69
C ILE A 152 -10.24 8.46 5.96
N GLU A 153 -9.75 9.20 6.95
CA GLU A 153 -10.24 10.52 7.37
C GLU A 153 -9.37 11.66 6.83
N SER A 154 -8.10 11.36 6.55
CA SER A 154 -7.12 12.29 6.02
C SER A 154 -6.13 11.56 5.12
N GLU A 155 -5.10 12.22 4.65
CA GLU A 155 -4.08 11.60 3.81
C GLU A 155 -3.32 10.50 4.57
N ARG A 156 -3.33 9.27 4.04
CA ARG A 156 -2.49 8.17 4.50
C ARG A 156 -1.21 8.13 3.67
N MET A 157 -0.07 8.01 4.33
CA MET A 157 1.23 7.99 3.68
C MET A 157 2.08 6.81 4.16
N ALA A 158 2.73 6.13 3.23
CA ALA A 158 3.65 5.04 3.53
C ALA A 158 4.86 5.04 2.59
N ILE A 159 6.03 4.64 3.09
CA ILE A 159 7.10 4.15 2.23
C ILE A 159 6.71 2.74 1.81
N THR A 160 6.68 2.49 0.50
CA THR A 160 6.40 1.16 -0.06
C THR A 160 7.60 0.64 -0.83
N VAL A 161 7.97 -0.61 -0.56
CA VAL A 161 9.03 -1.34 -1.25
C VAL A 161 8.36 -2.45 -2.06
N THR A 162 8.60 -2.42 -3.37
CA THR A 162 8.00 -3.35 -4.33
C THR A 162 9.09 -4.23 -4.94
N PRO A 163 9.11 -5.55 -4.66
CA PRO A 163 10.03 -6.48 -5.32
C PRO A 163 9.85 -6.49 -6.85
N HIS A 164 10.95 -6.60 -7.60
CA HIS A 164 10.90 -6.66 -9.06
C HIS A 164 10.54 -8.04 -9.60
N SER A 165 10.79 -9.09 -8.83
CA SER A 165 10.43 -10.48 -9.18
C SER A 165 10.19 -11.28 -7.92
N LEU A 166 9.07 -11.93 -7.83
CA LEU A 166 8.79 -13.05 -6.91
C LEU A 166 8.19 -14.19 -7.71
#